data_6f4b20deaae2c33bde92bfd2d57644b6
#
_entry.id   6f4b20deaae2c33bde92bfd2d57644b6
#
_cell.length_a   1.000
_cell.length_b   1.000
_cell.length_c   1.000
_cell.angle_alpha   90.00
_cell.angle_beta   90.00
_cell.angle_gamma   90.00
#
_symmetry.space_group_name_H-M   'P 1'
#
loop_
_entity.id
_entity.type
_entity.pdbx_description
1 polymer ?
#
loop_
_entity_poly.entity_id
_entity_poly.type
_entity_poly.pdbx_seq_one_letter_code
_entity_poly.pdbx_strand_id
1 'polypeptide(L)'
;MSLNQKHDEQRRVTSITRKLHWYMLRGKIGRFLLSDLLLAALLTVGWCAEKEYSAIGSIMEGNHRSFEHLTTAAEPGFDLLYRVASKEGTLLLSVSCLIPFAVIASVTAALLIFQFLGVFFSYYREDRTIRRILAPINEIALRADELSRLSFTEEKYQVIEDAIEHIHPEQAEGERPLSFGDSDLSGIEAAMNNLLLRMRDTMRQQSRFVNDASHELRTPIAVIQGYANMLERWGKTDEKILDEGISAIKNEADHMNYLVEQLLFLARGDSGRTTLNKQPVMTQDLMREIYEESLMIDEKHQYRLKEGGESTEVTVDPGLMKQAVRILIDNAAKYTPEGEDIILSYGKNEKGSPYLQVQDLGSGINESELPHIFERFFRSDEVRSSEGTGLGLSIAKWIVDKHGGHFEVLSRKDLGTRIRIVL
;
A
#
# COMPACT_ATOMS: atom_id res chain seq x y z
N MET A 1 -12.15 21.69 40.24
CA MET A 1 -11.54 20.44 39.80
C MET A 1 -10.07 20.46 40.18
N SER A 2 -9.63 19.54 41.08
CA SER A 2 -8.27 19.56 41.61
C SER A 2 -7.28 19.11 40.54
N LEU A 3 -6.04 19.63 40.59
CA LEU A 3 -4.92 19.26 39.72
C LEU A 3 -4.67 17.75 39.65
N ASN A 4 -5.14 16.99 40.66
CA ASN A 4 -5.04 15.54 40.71
C ASN A 4 -5.96 14.81 39.70
N GLN A 5 -7.16 15.32 39.41
CA GLN A 5 -8.07 14.70 38.47
C GLN A 5 -7.57 14.83 37.01
N LYS A 6 -7.00 15.97 36.62
CA LYS A 6 -6.35 16.11 35.29
C LYS A 6 -5.18 15.14 35.10
N HIS A 7 -4.47 14.80 36.19
CA HIS A 7 -3.37 13.84 36.11
C HIS A 7 -3.84 12.40 35.97
N ASP A 8 -4.99 12.04 36.52
CA ASP A 8 -5.53 10.67 36.41
C ASP A 8 -6.17 10.40 35.06
N GLU A 9 -6.87 11.39 34.47
CA GLU A 9 -7.41 11.25 33.09
C GLU A 9 -6.31 11.18 32.04
N GLN A 10 -5.26 12.00 32.13
CA GLN A 10 -4.09 11.84 31.26
C GLN A 10 -3.42 10.48 31.42
N ARG A 11 -3.45 9.87 32.60
CA ARG A 11 -2.94 8.52 32.85
C ARG A 11 -3.80 7.44 32.18
N ARG A 12 -5.14 7.57 32.12
CA ARG A 12 -6.03 6.57 31.52
C ARG A 12 -5.92 6.54 29.98
N VAL A 13 -5.96 7.69 29.31
CA VAL A 13 -5.79 7.77 27.84
C VAL A 13 -4.39 7.29 27.40
N THR A 14 -3.34 7.58 28.20
CA THR A 14 -2.00 7.04 27.96
C THR A 14 -1.92 5.52 28.19
N SER A 15 -2.83 4.93 28.94
CA SER A 15 -2.88 3.49 29.21
C SER A 15 -3.40 2.71 27.99
N ILE A 16 -4.45 3.20 27.32
CA ILE A 16 -5.05 2.52 26.14
C ILE A 16 -4.10 2.62 24.93
N THR A 17 -3.56 3.80 24.67
CA THR A 17 -2.55 3.97 23.63
C THR A 17 -1.32 3.11 23.87
N ARG A 18 -0.90 2.95 25.12
CA ARG A 18 0.23 2.11 25.51
C ARG A 18 -0.06 0.61 25.33
N LYS A 19 -1.27 0.13 25.66
CA LYS A 19 -1.68 -1.28 25.45
C LYS A 19 -1.73 -1.61 23.95
N LEU A 20 -2.32 -0.75 23.12
CA LEU A 20 -2.40 -0.94 21.68
C LEU A 20 -1.00 -0.93 21.05
N HIS A 21 -0.14 -0.01 21.46
CA HIS A 21 1.26 0.05 21.03
C HIS A 21 2.03 -1.22 21.39
N TRP A 22 1.82 -1.75 22.60
CA TRP A 22 2.45 -2.97 23.07
C TRP A 22 2.03 -4.19 22.25
N TYR A 23 0.77 -4.27 21.88
CA TYR A 23 0.25 -5.38 21.06
C TYR A 23 0.87 -5.39 19.66
N MET A 24 0.89 -4.24 19.00
CA MET A 24 1.51 -4.10 17.66
C MET A 24 3.04 -4.35 17.69
N LEU A 25 3.71 -3.89 18.74
CA LEU A 25 5.15 -4.07 18.94
C LEU A 25 5.52 -5.54 19.13
N ARG A 26 4.75 -6.27 19.93
CA ARG A 26 4.97 -7.70 20.23
C ARG A 26 4.94 -8.56 18.97
N GLY A 27 4.02 -8.29 18.04
CA GLY A 27 3.94 -9.00 16.76
C GLY A 27 5.12 -8.72 15.83
N LYS A 28 5.66 -7.49 15.83
CA LYS A 28 6.85 -7.14 15.03
C LYS A 28 8.12 -7.79 15.60
N ILE A 29 8.32 -7.69 16.93
CA ILE A 29 9.47 -8.28 17.62
C ILE A 29 9.51 -9.80 17.42
N GLY A 30 8.36 -10.49 17.55
CA GLY A 30 8.30 -11.95 17.36
C GLY A 30 8.72 -12.38 15.95
N ARG A 31 8.29 -11.65 14.92
CA ARG A 31 8.68 -11.93 13.53
C ARG A 31 10.16 -11.68 13.28
N PHE A 32 10.74 -10.63 13.85
CA PHE A 32 12.15 -10.33 13.71
C PHE A 32 13.01 -11.39 14.37
N LEU A 33 12.71 -11.77 15.61
CA LEU A 33 13.43 -12.83 16.32
C LEU A 33 13.37 -14.17 15.57
N LEU A 34 12.20 -14.50 15.00
CA LEU A 34 12.05 -15.72 14.21
C LEU A 34 12.90 -15.67 12.92
N SER A 35 12.92 -14.53 12.22
CA SER A 35 13.72 -14.37 11.00
C SER A 35 15.21 -14.45 11.27
N ASP A 36 15.68 -13.88 12.38
CA ASP A 36 17.09 -13.91 12.76
C ASP A 36 17.56 -15.31 13.16
N LEU A 37 16.69 -16.02 13.89
CA LEU A 37 16.95 -17.41 14.25
C LEU A 37 17.04 -18.31 13.01
N LEU A 38 16.12 -18.13 12.04
CA LEU A 38 16.16 -18.86 10.78
C LEU A 38 17.40 -18.51 9.95
N LEU A 39 17.77 -17.24 9.89
CA LEU A 39 18.96 -16.79 9.17
C LEU A 39 20.23 -17.38 9.79
N ALA A 40 20.38 -17.32 11.11
CA ALA A 40 21.50 -17.90 11.83
C ALA A 40 21.61 -19.42 11.60
N ALA A 41 20.47 -20.13 11.63
CA ALA A 41 20.41 -21.56 11.34
C ALA A 41 20.84 -21.86 9.90
N LEU A 42 20.33 -21.11 8.90
CA LEU A 42 20.70 -21.27 7.50
C LEU A 42 22.18 -21.00 7.24
N LEU A 43 22.74 -19.95 7.86
CA LEU A 43 24.16 -19.62 7.74
C LEU A 43 25.04 -20.73 8.36
N THR A 44 24.64 -21.27 9.50
CA THR A 44 25.36 -22.38 10.17
C THR A 44 25.32 -23.63 9.33
N VAL A 45 24.14 -24.01 8.82
CA VAL A 45 23.99 -25.19 7.95
C VAL A 45 24.79 -25.02 6.64
N GLY A 46 24.69 -23.84 6.02
CA GLY A 46 25.41 -23.52 4.79
C GLY A 46 26.93 -23.59 4.99
N TRP A 47 27.44 -23.05 6.10
CA TRP A 47 28.86 -23.14 6.43
C TRP A 47 29.32 -24.59 6.67
N CYS A 48 28.55 -25.38 7.41
CA CYS A 48 28.84 -26.80 7.61
C CYS A 48 28.89 -27.58 6.29
N ALA A 49 27.90 -27.33 5.42
CA ALA A 49 27.82 -27.97 4.11
C ALA A 49 28.99 -27.57 3.18
N GLU A 50 29.39 -26.29 3.17
CA GLU A 50 30.53 -25.79 2.42
C GLU A 50 31.84 -26.47 2.86
N LYS A 51 32.07 -26.58 4.19
CA LYS A 51 33.26 -27.23 4.75
C LYS A 51 33.27 -28.71 4.45
N GLU A 52 32.15 -29.39 4.57
CA GLU A 52 32.02 -30.81 4.22
C GLU A 52 32.28 -31.03 2.72
N TYR A 53 31.70 -30.23 1.85
CA TYR A 53 31.88 -30.31 0.41
C TYR A 53 33.33 -30.03 -0.02
N SER A 54 33.96 -29.00 0.57
CA SER A 54 35.35 -28.63 0.24
C SER A 54 36.38 -29.69 0.70
N ALA A 55 36.08 -30.43 1.77
CA ALA A 55 36.99 -31.43 2.33
C ALA A 55 36.80 -32.84 1.74
N ILE A 56 35.56 -33.24 1.44
CA ILE A 56 35.16 -34.60 1.09
C ILE A 56 34.74 -34.70 -0.38
N GLY A 57 34.46 -33.56 -1.05
CA GLY A 57 34.04 -33.51 -2.46
C GLY A 57 32.55 -33.83 -2.68
N SER A 58 31.85 -34.31 -1.66
CA SER A 58 30.41 -34.60 -1.71
C SER A 58 29.79 -34.57 -0.31
N ILE A 59 28.53 -34.13 -0.22
CA ILE A 59 27.73 -34.26 1.01
C ILE A 59 27.15 -35.68 1.00
N MET A 60 27.84 -36.65 1.64
CA MET A 60 27.37 -38.03 1.67
C MET A 60 26.27 -38.24 2.70
N GLU A 61 25.13 -38.83 2.27
CA GLU A 61 24.12 -39.34 3.17
C GLU A 61 24.66 -40.49 4.01
N GLY A 62 24.58 -40.34 5.33
CA GLY A 62 24.93 -41.37 6.30
C GLY A 62 26.20 -41.13 7.09
N ASN A 63 26.91 -40.02 6.93
CA ASN A 63 27.97 -39.60 7.83
C ASN A 63 27.41 -39.08 9.14
N HIS A 64 28.09 -39.42 10.26
CA HIS A 64 27.75 -38.87 11.57
C HIS A 64 28.36 -37.48 11.73
N ARG A 65 27.46 -36.48 11.97
CA ARG A 65 27.81 -35.08 12.20
C ARG A 65 27.61 -34.74 13.66
N SER A 66 28.64 -34.22 14.34
CA SER A 66 28.56 -33.81 15.74
C SER A 66 29.28 -32.49 15.97
N PHE A 67 28.80 -31.77 16.98
CA PHE A 67 29.52 -30.64 17.55
C PHE A 67 30.09 -31.07 18.90
N GLU A 68 31.40 -31.00 19.05
CA GLU A 68 32.08 -31.36 20.28
C GLU A 68 32.78 -30.17 20.89
N HIS A 69 32.64 -30.02 22.21
CA HIS A 69 33.28 -28.97 22.97
C HIS A 69 34.70 -29.39 23.34
N LEU A 70 35.70 -28.61 22.94
CA LEU A 70 37.10 -28.89 23.31
C LEU A 70 37.35 -28.34 24.71
N THR A 71 37.35 -29.18 25.72
CA THR A 71 37.85 -28.87 27.06
C THR A 71 39.32 -29.25 27.13
N THR A 72 40.19 -28.28 26.82
CA THR A 72 41.62 -28.44 27.08
C THR A 72 41.92 -27.90 28.49
N ALA A 73 42.59 -28.70 29.31
CA ALA A 73 42.87 -28.35 30.73
C ALA A 73 43.83 -27.14 30.91
N ALA A 74 44.35 -26.58 29.82
CA ALA A 74 45.34 -25.50 29.83
C ALA A 74 44.81 -24.11 29.55
N GLU A 75 43.67 -23.96 28.83
CA GLU A 75 43.01 -22.69 28.61
C GLU A 75 41.49 -22.88 28.57
N PRO A 76 40.70 -22.10 29.34
CA PRO A 76 39.25 -22.14 29.29
C PRO A 76 38.76 -21.36 28.06
N GLY A 77 38.99 -21.93 26.86
CA GLY A 77 38.50 -21.38 25.61
C GLY A 77 37.20 -22.08 25.18
N PHE A 78 36.19 -21.34 24.80
CA PHE A 78 34.96 -21.84 24.12
C PHE A 78 35.33 -22.24 22.68
N ASP A 79 35.99 -23.37 22.48
CA ASP A 79 36.24 -23.88 21.11
C ASP A 79 35.30 -25.06 20.83
N LEU A 80 34.40 -24.85 19.87
CA LEU A 80 33.45 -25.83 19.40
C LEU A 80 33.95 -26.39 18.08
N LEU A 81 34.15 -27.72 18.02
CA LEU A 81 34.62 -28.40 16.80
C LEU A 81 33.43 -29.04 16.09
N TYR A 82 33.32 -28.77 14.80
CA TYR A 82 32.42 -29.50 13.90
C TYR A 82 33.17 -30.72 13.39
N ARG A 83 32.67 -31.94 13.67
CA ARG A 83 33.23 -33.21 13.29
C ARG A 83 32.29 -33.98 12.39
N VAL A 84 32.89 -34.56 11.33
CA VAL A 84 32.20 -35.49 10.43
C VAL A 84 32.95 -36.80 10.46
N ALA A 85 32.27 -37.88 10.79
CA ALA A 85 32.81 -39.22 10.81
C ALA A 85 32.07 -40.12 9.80
N SER A 86 32.81 -41.03 9.16
CA SER A 86 32.23 -42.08 8.30
C SER A 86 31.37 -43.04 9.12
N LYS A 87 30.51 -43.83 8.45
CA LYS A 87 29.76 -44.95 9.05
C LYS A 87 30.64 -45.95 9.80
N GLU A 88 31.92 -46.06 9.42
CA GLU A 88 32.91 -46.94 10.04
C GLU A 88 33.65 -46.28 11.23
N GLY A 89 33.25 -45.06 11.62
CA GLY A 89 33.84 -44.33 12.76
C GLY A 89 35.16 -43.63 12.45
N THR A 90 35.63 -43.61 11.20
CA THR A 90 36.84 -42.86 10.83
C THR A 90 36.53 -41.37 10.72
N LEU A 91 37.35 -40.53 11.37
CA LEU A 91 37.21 -39.07 11.34
C LEU A 91 37.58 -38.55 9.93
N LEU A 92 36.63 -37.94 9.26
CA LEU A 92 36.81 -37.38 7.91
C LEU A 92 37.13 -35.87 7.94
N LEU A 93 36.57 -35.14 8.90
CA LEU A 93 36.72 -33.70 9.01
C LEU A 93 36.63 -33.27 10.49
N SER A 94 37.52 -32.35 10.89
CA SER A 94 37.44 -31.65 12.20
C SER A 94 37.85 -30.21 12.01
N VAL A 95 36.90 -29.26 12.17
CA VAL A 95 37.13 -27.84 11.95
C VAL A 95 36.61 -27.03 13.14
N SER A 96 37.39 -26.03 13.58
CA SER A 96 36.96 -25.09 14.63
C SER A 96 35.82 -24.21 14.14
N CYS A 97 34.80 -24.09 14.98
CA CYS A 97 33.60 -23.25 14.73
C CYS A 97 33.73 -21.85 15.32
N LEU A 98 34.81 -21.54 16.05
CA LEU A 98 34.94 -20.30 16.80
C LEU A 98 34.81 -19.07 15.91
N ILE A 99 35.61 -18.97 14.84
CA ILE A 99 35.61 -17.83 13.93
C ILE A 99 34.26 -17.71 13.17
N PRO A 100 33.75 -18.78 12.49
CA PRO A 100 32.48 -18.67 11.78
C PRO A 100 31.31 -18.35 12.71
N PHE A 101 31.25 -18.90 13.90
CA PHE A 101 30.22 -18.58 14.85
C PHE A 101 30.34 -17.13 15.39
N ALA A 102 31.56 -16.64 15.59
CA ALA A 102 31.77 -15.23 15.93
C ALA A 102 31.30 -14.28 14.82
N VAL A 103 31.55 -14.65 13.54
CA VAL A 103 31.05 -13.90 12.39
C VAL A 103 29.51 -13.94 12.30
N ILE A 104 28.92 -15.13 12.41
CA ILE A 104 27.44 -15.26 12.42
C ILE A 104 26.84 -14.47 13.58
N ALA A 105 27.41 -14.55 14.78
CA ALA A 105 26.97 -13.80 15.94
C ALA A 105 27.09 -12.28 15.75
N SER A 106 28.18 -11.80 15.12
CA SER A 106 28.35 -10.37 14.83
C SER A 106 27.35 -9.86 13.80
N VAL A 107 27.06 -10.64 12.75
CA VAL A 107 26.04 -10.31 11.75
C VAL A 107 24.65 -10.28 12.37
N THR A 108 24.30 -11.29 13.17
CA THR A 108 22.99 -11.33 13.85
C THR A 108 22.87 -10.19 14.88
N ALA A 109 23.93 -9.84 15.61
CA ALA A 109 23.94 -8.70 16.50
C ALA A 109 23.74 -7.37 15.77
N ALA A 110 24.39 -7.19 14.62
CA ALA A 110 24.21 -6.00 13.78
C ALA A 110 22.77 -5.89 13.26
N LEU A 111 22.18 -7.01 12.83
CA LEU A 111 20.77 -7.05 12.40
C LEU A 111 19.81 -6.72 13.55
N LEU A 112 20.04 -7.26 14.75
CA LEU A 112 19.24 -6.93 15.94
C LEU A 112 19.31 -5.43 16.29
N ILE A 113 20.49 -4.80 16.19
CA ILE A 113 20.66 -3.37 16.41
C ILE A 113 19.85 -2.58 15.36
N PHE A 114 19.96 -2.96 14.08
CA PHE A 114 19.24 -2.30 13.01
C PHE A 114 17.71 -2.46 13.15
N GLN A 115 17.24 -3.64 13.52
CA GLN A 115 15.84 -3.91 13.80
C GLN A 115 15.33 -3.16 15.03
N PHE A 116 16.14 -3.08 16.09
CA PHE A 116 15.82 -2.28 17.27
C PHE A 116 15.67 -0.80 16.93
N LEU A 117 16.58 -0.24 16.12
CA LEU A 117 16.45 1.12 15.61
C LEU A 117 15.17 1.28 14.76
N GLY A 118 14.87 0.31 13.89
CA GLY A 118 13.65 0.31 13.09
C GLY A 118 12.36 0.29 13.94
N VAL A 119 12.33 -0.54 14.98
CA VAL A 119 11.24 -0.61 15.95
C VAL A 119 11.13 0.70 16.73
N PHE A 120 12.26 1.28 17.15
CA PHE A 120 12.31 2.56 17.87
C PHE A 120 11.77 3.72 17.01
N PHE A 121 12.20 3.83 15.75
CA PHE A 121 11.67 4.84 14.84
C PHE A 121 10.19 4.60 14.49
N SER A 122 9.78 3.33 14.34
CA SER A 122 8.37 2.96 14.14
C SER A 122 7.51 3.38 15.32
N TYR A 123 8.01 3.19 16.55
CA TYR A 123 7.33 3.60 17.79
C TYR A 123 7.04 5.12 17.80
N TYR A 124 8.04 5.95 17.48
CA TYR A 124 7.85 7.40 17.46
C TYR A 124 6.95 7.88 16.32
N ARG A 125 6.99 7.19 15.18
CA ARG A 125 6.16 7.54 14.01
C ARG A 125 4.71 7.14 14.21
N GLU A 126 4.48 5.96 14.79
CA GLU A 126 3.14 5.44 15.08
C GLU A 126 2.44 6.26 16.19
N ASP A 127 3.17 6.72 17.22
CA ASP A 127 2.62 7.58 18.25
C ASP A 127 2.03 8.89 17.68
N ARG A 128 2.71 9.50 16.72
CA ARG A 128 2.18 10.68 16.00
C ARG A 128 0.93 10.38 15.18
N THR A 129 0.87 9.21 14.57
CA THR A 129 -0.27 8.80 13.74
C THR A 129 -1.48 8.47 14.60
N ILE A 130 -1.29 7.73 15.69
CA ILE A 130 -2.33 7.38 16.66
C ILE A 130 -2.88 8.66 17.32
N ARG A 131 -2.01 9.59 17.76
CA ARG A 131 -2.44 10.88 18.31
C ARG A 131 -3.24 11.71 17.30
N ARG A 132 -2.91 11.64 16.01
CA ARG A 132 -3.63 12.37 14.96
C ARG A 132 -4.99 11.76 14.64
N ILE A 133 -5.12 10.44 14.73
CA ILE A 133 -6.39 9.70 14.55
C ILE A 133 -7.27 9.86 15.79
N LEU A 134 -6.69 9.92 16.99
CA LEU A 134 -7.41 10.09 18.24
C LEU A 134 -7.65 11.57 18.62
N ALA A 135 -6.98 12.52 17.97
CA ALA A 135 -7.17 13.96 18.23
C ALA A 135 -8.63 14.42 18.09
N PRO A 136 -9.42 13.98 17.08
CA PRO A 136 -10.85 14.33 16.99
C PRO A 136 -11.66 13.74 18.16
N ILE A 137 -11.31 12.53 18.61
CA ILE A 137 -11.99 11.88 19.75
C ILE A 137 -11.70 12.65 21.04
N ASN A 138 -10.46 13.13 21.21
CA ASN A 138 -10.07 13.93 22.35
C ASN A 138 -10.71 15.33 22.34
N GLU A 139 -10.91 15.91 21.15
CA GLU A 139 -11.63 17.16 20.98
C GLU A 139 -13.13 17.00 21.28
N ILE A 140 -13.73 15.87 20.87
CA ILE A 140 -15.11 15.52 21.22
C ILE A 140 -15.22 15.25 22.73
N ALA A 141 -14.26 14.55 23.34
CA ALA A 141 -14.25 14.31 24.77
C ALA A 141 -14.09 15.60 25.58
N LEU A 142 -13.29 16.56 25.11
CA LEU A 142 -13.14 17.87 25.74
C LEU A 142 -14.42 18.73 25.58
N ARG A 143 -15.08 18.67 24.42
CA ARG A 143 -16.39 19.35 24.22
C ARG A 143 -17.52 18.66 24.97
N ALA A 144 -17.46 17.33 25.14
CA ALA A 144 -18.37 16.57 26.00
C ALA A 144 -18.17 16.92 27.47
N ASP A 145 -16.93 17.21 27.92
CA ASP A 145 -16.67 17.69 29.28
C ASP A 145 -17.23 19.11 29.53
N GLU A 146 -17.24 19.97 28.52
CA GLU A 146 -17.94 21.25 28.56
C GLU A 146 -19.48 21.11 28.64
N LEU A 147 -20.05 20.14 27.91
CA LEU A 147 -21.47 19.76 27.98
C LEU A 147 -21.80 19.03 29.30
N SER A 148 -20.88 18.27 29.86
CA SER A 148 -21.00 17.52 31.12
C SER A 148 -21.13 18.43 32.35
N ARG A 149 -20.72 19.70 32.27
CA ARG A 149 -20.99 20.67 33.35
C ARG A 149 -22.47 21.03 33.50
N LEU A 150 -23.31 20.50 32.61
CA LEU A 150 -24.77 20.71 32.64
C LEU A 150 -25.57 19.48 33.06
N SER A 151 -25.06 18.62 33.99
CA SER A 151 -25.80 17.51 34.62
C SER A 151 -25.60 16.08 34.10
N PHE A 152 -24.37 15.59 34.01
CA PHE A 152 -24.18 14.13 33.86
C PHE A 152 -23.96 13.46 35.23
N THR A 153 -24.81 12.53 35.59
CA THR A 153 -24.64 11.65 36.78
C THR A 153 -23.55 10.60 36.51
N GLU A 154 -22.87 10.16 37.55
CA GLU A 154 -21.77 9.19 37.51
C GLU A 154 -22.16 7.86 36.85
N GLU A 155 -23.44 7.48 36.95
CA GLU A 155 -24.03 6.32 36.29
C GLU A 155 -24.00 6.40 34.72
N LYS A 156 -24.17 7.59 34.17
CA LYS A 156 -24.12 7.79 32.71
C LYS A 156 -22.68 7.68 32.17
N TYR A 157 -21.68 7.98 32.96
CA TYR A 157 -20.27 7.79 32.63
C TYR A 157 -19.90 6.31 32.52
N GLN A 158 -20.38 5.49 33.46
CA GLN A 158 -20.10 4.04 33.43
C GLN A 158 -20.71 3.34 32.23
N VAL A 159 -21.90 3.74 31.80
CA VAL A 159 -22.55 3.19 30.58
C VAL A 159 -21.75 3.51 29.30
N ILE A 160 -21.17 4.70 29.22
CA ILE A 160 -20.32 5.09 28.07
C ILE A 160 -18.97 4.34 28.13
N GLU A 161 -18.37 4.20 29.31
CA GLU A 161 -17.10 3.51 29.51
C GLU A 161 -17.22 2.03 29.17
N ASP A 162 -18.26 1.35 29.63
CA ASP A 162 -18.56 -0.05 29.33
C ASP A 162 -18.82 -0.27 27.81
N ALA A 163 -19.55 0.64 27.17
CA ALA A 163 -19.83 0.55 25.75
C ALA A 163 -18.55 0.75 24.88
N ILE A 164 -17.62 1.59 25.33
CA ILE A 164 -16.33 1.82 24.66
C ILE A 164 -15.36 0.67 24.88
N GLU A 165 -15.37 0.04 26.07
CA GLU A 165 -14.46 -1.08 26.39
C GLU A 165 -14.78 -2.33 25.56
N HIS A 166 -16.03 -2.49 25.12
CA HIS A 166 -16.48 -3.61 24.28
C HIS A 166 -16.30 -3.39 22.77
N ILE A 167 -15.75 -2.25 22.33
CA ILE A 167 -15.44 -2.01 20.92
C ILE A 167 -14.18 -2.78 20.54
N HIS A 168 -14.33 -3.93 19.90
CA HIS A 168 -13.25 -4.68 19.27
C HIS A 168 -13.16 -4.33 17.76
N PRO A 169 -12.11 -3.63 17.31
CA PRO A 169 -11.97 -3.23 15.89
C PRO A 169 -11.89 -4.42 14.93
N GLU A 170 -11.49 -5.60 15.40
CA GLU A 170 -11.23 -6.79 14.59
C GLU A 170 -12.47 -7.69 14.39
N GLN A 171 -13.55 -7.51 15.14
CA GLN A 171 -14.78 -8.33 15.04
C GLN A 171 -15.91 -7.63 14.25
N ALA A 172 -15.56 -6.81 13.30
CA ALA A 172 -16.43 -5.83 12.64
C ALA A 172 -17.52 -6.40 11.70
N GLU A 173 -17.66 -7.71 11.56
CA GLU A 173 -18.76 -8.32 10.79
C GLU A 173 -19.89 -8.72 11.74
N GLY A 174 -20.83 -7.81 11.99
CA GLY A 174 -22.10 -8.13 12.64
C GLY A 174 -22.42 -7.42 13.95
N GLU A 175 -21.58 -6.52 14.45
CA GLU A 175 -21.88 -5.81 15.69
C GLU A 175 -23.00 -4.79 15.51
N ARG A 176 -23.97 -4.86 16.44
CA ARG A 176 -25.07 -3.91 16.54
C ARG A 176 -24.51 -2.50 16.77
N PRO A 177 -25.18 -1.45 16.27
CA PRO A 177 -24.79 -0.09 16.60
C PRO A 177 -24.75 0.09 18.13
N LEU A 178 -23.81 0.90 18.61
CA LEU A 178 -23.75 1.27 20.01
C LEU A 178 -25.09 1.88 20.42
N SER A 179 -25.67 1.40 21.51
CA SER A 179 -26.87 1.97 22.10
C SER A 179 -26.65 2.14 23.59
N PHE A 180 -26.79 3.36 24.06
CA PHE A 180 -26.66 3.69 25.49
C PHE A 180 -28.00 3.57 26.25
N GLY A 181 -29.12 3.34 25.51
CA GLY A 181 -30.45 3.17 26.12
C GLY A 181 -31.02 4.44 26.79
N ASP A 182 -30.33 5.58 26.67
CA ASP A 182 -30.73 6.86 27.25
C ASP A 182 -30.97 7.89 26.16
N SER A 183 -32.17 8.48 26.14
CA SER A 183 -32.57 9.49 25.15
C SER A 183 -31.69 10.75 25.17
N ASP A 184 -31.12 11.11 26.30
CA ASP A 184 -30.27 12.28 26.47
C ASP A 184 -28.88 12.06 25.83
N LEU A 185 -28.47 10.80 25.64
CA LEU A 185 -27.22 10.39 25.02
C LEU A 185 -27.33 10.09 23.52
N SER A 186 -28.53 10.17 22.96
CA SER A 186 -28.80 9.82 21.55
C SER A 186 -27.94 10.60 20.53
N GLY A 187 -27.61 11.85 20.84
CA GLY A 187 -26.73 12.66 20.00
C GLY A 187 -25.26 12.15 20.00
N ILE A 188 -24.78 11.72 21.15
CA ILE A 188 -23.43 11.14 21.32
C ILE A 188 -23.38 9.77 20.67
N GLU A 189 -24.43 8.96 20.86
CA GLU A 189 -24.59 7.64 20.25
C GLU A 189 -24.53 7.74 18.72
N ALA A 190 -25.29 8.64 18.13
CA ALA A 190 -25.29 8.88 16.70
C ALA A 190 -23.90 9.33 16.17
N ALA A 191 -23.24 10.24 16.89
CA ALA A 191 -21.93 10.75 16.53
C ALA A 191 -20.85 9.64 16.59
N MET A 192 -20.88 8.81 17.65
CA MET A 192 -19.95 7.68 17.80
C MET A 192 -20.19 6.59 16.75
N ASN A 193 -21.46 6.23 16.50
CA ASN A 193 -21.79 5.26 15.47
C ASN A 193 -21.35 5.75 14.09
N ASN A 194 -21.51 7.03 13.76
CA ASN A 194 -21.01 7.61 12.52
C ASN A 194 -19.47 7.56 12.43
N LEU A 195 -18.76 7.83 13.51
CA LEU A 195 -17.29 7.70 13.56
C LEU A 195 -16.83 6.27 13.35
N LEU A 196 -17.46 5.31 14.03
CA LEU A 196 -17.17 3.89 13.89
C LEU A 196 -17.44 3.40 12.47
N LEU A 197 -18.53 3.81 11.85
CA LEU A 197 -18.83 3.49 10.44
C LEU A 197 -17.73 4.02 9.52
N ARG A 198 -17.35 5.28 9.64
CA ARG A 198 -16.27 5.88 8.84
C ARG A 198 -14.93 5.18 9.05
N MET A 199 -14.60 4.81 10.29
CA MET A 199 -13.38 4.10 10.61
C MET A 199 -13.38 2.68 9.99
N ARG A 200 -14.51 1.97 10.07
CA ARG A 200 -14.70 0.65 9.43
C ARG A 200 -14.58 0.73 7.91
N ASP A 201 -15.21 1.72 7.30
CA ASP A 201 -15.11 1.93 5.85
C ASP A 201 -13.66 2.19 5.42
N THR A 202 -12.95 3.02 6.17
CA THR A 202 -11.52 3.30 5.92
C THR A 202 -10.66 2.03 6.05
N MET A 203 -10.87 1.23 7.10
CA MET A 203 -10.16 -0.03 7.29
C MET A 203 -10.47 -1.05 6.20
N ARG A 204 -11.73 -1.18 5.80
CA ARG A 204 -12.14 -2.04 4.69
C ARG A 204 -11.51 -1.61 3.37
N GLN A 205 -11.50 -0.31 3.07
CA GLN A 205 -10.84 0.22 1.88
C GLN A 205 -9.34 -0.04 1.91
N GLN A 206 -8.68 0.12 3.05
CA GLN A 206 -7.25 -0.16 3.21
C GLN A 206 -6.95 -1.66 3.05
N SER A 207 -7.78 -2.53 3.63
CA SER A 207 -7.62 -3.99 3.50
C SER A 207 -7.83 -4.44 2.06
N ARG A 208 -8.86 -3.94 1.37
CA ARG A 208 -9.08 -4.20 -0.06
C ARG A 208 -7.89 -3.74 -0.88
N PHE A 209 -7.41 -2.51 -0.66
CA PHE A 209 -6.26 -1.98 -1.38
C PHE A 209 -5.02 -2.88 -1.27
N VAL A 210 -4.70 -3.39 -0.07
CA VAL A 210 -3.56 -4.32 0.13
C VAL A 210 -3.79 -5.66 -0.56
N ASN A 211 -5.01 -6.18 -0.49
CA ASN A 211 -5.38 -7.44 -1.13
C ASN A 211 -5.28 -7.33 -2.66
N ASP A 212 -5.90 -6.30 -3.22
CA ASP A 212 -5.95 -6.08 -4.66
C ASP A 212 -4.54 -5.81 -5.22
N ALA A 213 -3.74 -4.97 -4.53
CA ALA A 213 -2.33 -4.76 -4.88
C ALA A 213 -1.53 -6.07 -4.87
N SER A 214 -1.77 -6.94 -3.90
CA SER A 214 -1.11 -8.24 -3.81
C SER A 214 -1.51 -9.17 -4.96
N HIS A 215 -2.76 -9.13 -5.38
CA HIS A 215 -3.24 -9.89 -6.53
C HIS A 215 -2.66 -9.38 -7.84
N GLU A 216 -2.68 -8.05 -8.05
CA GLU A 216 -2.14 -7.43 -9.27
C GLU A 216 -0.61 -7.56 -9.39
N LEU A 217 0.12 -7.70 -8.30
CA LEU A 217 1.56 -8.00 -8.32
C LEU A 217 1.86 -9.47 -8.52
N ARG A 218 0.99 -10.39 -8.10
CA ARG A 218 1.22 -11.83 -8.22
C ARG A 218 1.18 -12.30 -9.67
N THR A 219 0.26 -11.77 -10.46
CA THR A 219 0.08 -12.15 -11.87
C THR A 219 1.35 -11.89 -12.70
N PRO A 220 1.93 -10.68 -12.73
CA PRO A 220 3.17 -10.42 -13.47
C PRO A 220 4.35 -11.27 -12.99
N ILE A 221 4.47 -11.50 -11.70
CA ILE A 221 5.50 -12.38 -11.14
C ILE A 221 5.37 -13.79 -11.69
N ALA A 222 4.15 -14.33 -11.80
CA ALA A 222 3.92 -15.66 -12.36
C ALA A 222 4.27 -15.72 -13.86
N VAL A 223 3.99 -14.66 -14.61
CA VAL A 223 4.35 -14.54 -16.05
C VAL A 223 5.87 -14.53 -16.20
N ILE A 224 6.57 -13.69 -15.43
CA ILE A 224 8.04 -13.63 -15.42
C ILE A 224 8.63 -15.00 -15.10
N GLN A 225 8.13 -15.67 -14.06
CA GLN A 225 8.58 -17.01 -13.70
C GLN A 225 8.33 -18.05 -14.82
N GLY A 226 7.18 -17.95 -15.48
CA GLY A 226 6.84 -18.81 -16.63
C GLY A 226 7.83 -18.68 -17.76
N TYR A 227 8.11 -17.43 -18.20
CA TYR A 227 9.08 -17.16 -19.25
C TYR A 227 10.52 -17.48 -18.83
N ALA A 228 10.91 -17.23 -17.59
CA ALA A 228 12.22 -17.61 -17.07
C ALA A 228 12.42 -19.14 -17.12
N ASN A 229 11.43 -19.93 -16.70
CA ASN A 229 11.46 -21.40 -16.80
C ASN A 229 11.51 -21.88 -18.26
N MET A 230 10.80 -21.19 -19.17
CA MET A 230 10.83 -21.49 -20.60
C MET A 230 12.22 -21.22 -21.20
N LEU A 231 12.84 -20.10 -20.83
CA LEU A 231 14.19 -19.73 -21.23
C LEU A 231 15.23 -20.71 -20.70
N GLU A 232 15.09 -21.18 -19.46
CA GLU A 232 15.98 -22.19 -18.87
C GLU A 232 15.99 -23.50 -19.68
N ARG A 233 14.81 -23.93 -20.15
CA ARG A 233 14.64 -25.20 -20.87
C ARG A 233 15.04 -25.13 -22.34
N TRP A 234 14.67 -24.05 -23.03
CA TRP A 234 14.75 -23.97 -24.50
C TRP A 234 15.49 -22.73 -25.02
N GLY A 235 15.74 -21.71 -24.21
CA GLY A 235 16.36 -20.47 -24.64
C GLY A 235 17.76 -20.62 -25.26
N LYS A 236 18.49 -21.69 -24.90
CA LYS A 236 19.82 -21.98 -25.51
C LYS A 236 19.74 -22.67 -26.89
N THR A 237 18.59 -23.21 -27.25
CA THR A 237 18.39 -24.03 -28.44
C THR A 237 17.49 -23.36 -29.49
N ASP A 238 16.74 -22.35 -29.09
CA ASP A 238 15.79 -21.63 -29.93
C ASP A 238 15.88 -20.11 -29.70
N GLU A 239 16.46 -19.41 -30.66
CA GLU A 239 16.69 -17.97 -30.63
C GLU A 239 15.36 -17.18 -30.58
N LYS A 240 14.30 -17.69 -31.21
CA LYS A 240 12.98 -17.07 -31.19
C LYS A 240 12.36 -17.11 -29.79
N ILE A 241 12.50 -18.26 -29.10
CA ILE A 241 12.06 -18.40 -27.72
C ILE A 241 12.88 -17.50 -26.79
N LEU A 242 14.18 -17.34 -27.07
CA LEU A 242 15.06 -16.45 -26.31
C LEU A 242 14.58 -14.99 -26.40
N ASP A 243 14.38 -14.49 -27.61
CA ASP A 243 13.97 -13.10 -27.84
C ASP A 243 12.56 -12.81 -27.30
N GLU A 244 11.61 -13.72 -27.53
CA GLU A 244 10.25 -13.63 -27.02
C GLU A 244 10.23 -13.62 -25.48
N GLY A 245 10.98 -14.52 -24.84
CA GLY A 245 11.04 -14.63 -23.41
C GLY A 245 11.70 -13.40 -22.74
N ILE A 246 12.79 -12.89 -23.31
CA ILE A 246 13.44 -11.67 -22.80
C ILE A 246 12.49 -10.47 -22.95
N SER A 247 11.84 -10.32 -24.11
CA SER A 247 10.90 -9.22 -24.35
C SER A 247 9.71 -9.28 -23.41
N ALA A 248 9.14 -10.46 -23.19
CA ALA A 248 8.01 -10.64 -22.28
C ALA A 248 8.40 -10.31 -20.83
N ILE A 249 9.56 -10.79 -20.36
CA ILE A 249 10.06 -10.49 -18.99
C ILE A 249 10.29 -8.98 -18.83
N LYS A 250 10.88 -8.33 -19.84
CA LYS A 250 11.13 -6.89 -19.80
C LYS A 250 9.82 -6.11 -19.72
N ASN A 251 8.86 -6.40 -20.59
CA ASN A 251 7.56 -5.73 -20.60
C ASN A 251 6.82 -5.89 -19.27
N GLU A 252 6.89 -7.08 -18.69
CA GLU A 252 6.24 -7.36 -17.41
C GLU A 252 6.92 -6.64 -16.24
N ALA A 253 8.26 -6.53 -16.28
CA ALA A 253 9.01 -5.76 -15.30
C ALA A 253 8.70 -4.25 -15.39
N ASP A 254 8.56 -3.71 -16.61
CA ASP A 254 8.17 -2.32 -16.83
C ASP A 254 6.73 -2.06 -16.34
N HIS A 255 5.81 -3.01 -16.61
CA HIS A 255 4.44 -2.98 -16.09
C HIS A 255 4.40 -2.98 -14.55
N MET A 256 5.21 -3.85 -13.91
CA MET A 256 5.33 -3.87 -12.44
C MET A 256 5.86 -2.54 -11.87
N ASN A 257 6.88 -1.95 -12.50
CA ASN A 257 7.39 -0.64 -12.08
C ASN A 257 6.30 0.44 -12.14
N TYR A 258 5.56 0.49 -13.24
CA TYR A 258 4.44 1.41 -13.40
C TYR A 258 3.37 1.21 -12.32
N LEU A 259 2.98 -0.05 -12.04
CA LEU A 259 2.02 -0.37 -10.99
C LEU A 259 2.51 0.09 -9.60
N VAL A 260 3.79 -0.17 -9.28
CA VAL A 260 4.39 0.25 -8.00
C VAL A 260 4.40 1.77 -7.87
N GLU A 261 4.72 2.52 -8.92
CA GLU A 261 4.68 3.98 -8.90
C GLU A 261 3.26 4.52 -8.64
N GLN A 262 2.25 3.92 -9.28
CA GLN A 262 0.84 4.26 -9.05
C GLN A 262 0.42 3.99 -7.59
N LEU A 263 0.81 2.85 -7.04
CA LEU A 263 0.53 2.49 -5.65
C LEU A 263 1.21 3.45 -4.67
N LEU A 264 2.48 3.81 -4.92
CA LEU A 264 3.22 4.78 -4.11
C LEU A 264 2.60 6.18 -4.19
N PHE A 265 2.12 6.60 -5.36
CA PHE A 265 1.42 7.87 -5.54
C PHE A 265 0.16 7.92 -4.66
N LEU A 266 -0.69 6.90 -4.72
CA LEU A 266 -1.91 6.82 -3.91
C LEU A 266 -1.59 6.75 -2.40
N ALA A 267 -0.59 5.95 -1.99
CA ALA A 267 -0.20 5.84 -0.60
C ALA A 267 0.35 7.15 -0.01
N ARG A 268 1.12 7.92 -0.80
CA ARG A 268 1.58 9.27 -0.42
C ARG A 268 0.42 10.24 -0.33
N GLY A 269 -0.52 10.14 -1.28
CA GLY A 269 -1.72 10.94 -1.33
C GLY A 269 -2.62 10.77 -0.10
N ASP A 270 -2.90 9.54 0.28
CA ASP A 270 -3.72 9.18 1.45
C ASP A 270 -3.06 9.61 2.76
N SER A 271 -1.73 9.56 2.83
CA SER A 271 -0.99 9.98 4.04
C SER A 271 -0.97 11.50 4.26
N GLY A 272 -1.55 12.30 3.34
CA GLY A 272 -1.56 13.76 3.40
C GLY A 272 -0.16 14.40 3.24
N ARG A 273 0.83 13.65 2.74
CA ARG A 273 2.21 14.13 2.57
C ARG A 273 2.46 14.83 1.25
N THR A 274 1.53 14.71 0.30
CA THR A 274 1.65 15.38 -0.99
C THR A 274 1.26 16.84 -0.86
N THR A 275 2.21 17.73 -1.03
CA THR A 275 2.02 19.18 -1.10
C THR A 275 1.74 19.56 -2.54
N LEU A 276 0.64 20.27 -2.79
CA LEU A 276 0.31 20.77 -4.12
C LEU A 276 1.07 22.07 -4.40
N ASN A 277 1.71 22.16 -5.55
CA ASN A 277 2.30 23.40 -6.06
C ASN A 277 1.30 24.13 -6.97
N LYS A 278 0.25 24.70 -6.35
CA LYS A 278 -0.81 25.40 -7.08
C LYS A 278 -0.32 26.72 -7.67
N GLN A 279 -0.59 26.93 -8.95
CA GLN A 279 -0.26 28.17 -9.68
C GLN A 279 -1.44 28.54 -10.59
N PRO A 280 -1.59 29.84 -10.93
CA PRO A 280 -2.57 30.26 -11.90
C PRO A 280 -2.18 29.77 -13.31
N VAL A 281 -3.11 29.07 -13.99
CA VAL A 281 -2.92 28.51 -15.32
C VAL A 281 -4.21 28.72 -16.13
N MET A 282 -4.05 29.07 -17.40
CA MET A 282 -5.19 29.12 -18.32
C MET A 282 -5.62 27.73 -18.76
N THR A 283 -6.91 27.45 -18.69
CA THR A 283 -7.44 26.13 -19.12
C THR A 283 -7.13 25.81 -20.58
N GLN A 284 -7.07 26.83 -21.43
CA GLN A 284 -6.67 26.71 -22.84
C GLN A 284 -5.22 26.22 -22.98
N ASP A 285 -4.29 26.86 -22.27
CA ASP A 285 -2.87 26.55 -22.42
C ASP A 285 -2.58 25.13 -21.94
N LEU A 286 -3.20 24.75 -20.80
CA LEU A 286 -3.09 23.39 -20.26
C LEU A 286 -3.59 22.34 -21.24
N MET A 287 -4.77 22.56 -21.84
CA MET A 287 -5.35 21.60 -22.80
C MET A 287 -4.62 21.55 -24.13
N ARG A 288 -4.08 22.68 -24.58
CA ARG A 288 -3.27 22.71 -25.82
C ARG A 288 -1.98 21.93 -25.65
N GLU A 289 -1.26 22.13 -24.56
CA GLU A 289 -0.04 21.39 -24.29
C GLU A 289 -0.29 19.87 -24.23
N ILE A 290 -1.35 19.44 -23.54
CA ILE A 290 -1.73 18.01 -23.48
C ILE A 290 -2.12 17.48 -24.86
N TYR A 291 -2.83 18.25 -25.66
CA TYR A 291 -3.21 17.89 -27.03
C TYR A 291 -1.97 17.69 -27.91
N GLU A 292 -1.02 18.62 -27.89
CA GLU A 292 0.22 18.52 -28.65
C GLU A 292 1.04 17.29 -28.26
N GLU A 293 1.14 17.00 -26.96
CA GLU A 293 1.79 15.80 -26.44
C GLU A 293 1.08 14.51 -26.91
N SER A 294 -0.26 14.49 -26.91
CA SER A 294 -1.04 13.32 -27.33
C SER A 294 -0.83 12.98 -28.81
N LEU A 295 -0.70 13.99 -29.67
CA LEU A 295 -0.39 13.82 -31.11
C LEU A 295 0.99 13.18 -31.32
N MET A 296 1.95 13.39 -30.41
CA MET A 296 3.30 12.83 -30.52
C MET A 296 3.39 11.38 -30.04
N ILE A 297 2.51 11.01 -29.08
CA ILE A 297 2.58 9.71 -28.40
C ILE A 297 1.73 8.65 -29.09
N ASP A 298 0.57 9.03 -29.59
CA ASP A 298 -0.41 8.09 -30.15
C ASP A 298 -0.75 8.47 -31.59
N GLU A 299 -0.27 7.65 -32.52
CA GLU A 299 -0.53 7.78 -33.98
C GLU A 299 -1.78 6.99 -34.42
N LYS A 300 -2.39 6.21 -33.53
CA LYS A 300 -3.50 5.30 -33.89
C LYS A 300 -4.85 5.99 -33.92
N HIS A 301 -5.02 7.05 -33.11
CA HIS A 301 -6.29 7.76 -32.97
C HIS A 301 -6.21 9.17 -33.53
N GLN A 302 -7.37 9.75 -33.84
CA GLN A 302 -7.46 11.13 -34.28
C GLN A 302 -7.78 12.05 -33.12
N TYR A 303 -6.80 12.84 -32.70
CA TYR A 303 -7.00 13.82 -31.64
C TYR A 303 -7.54 15.12 -32.23
N ARG A 304 -8.57 15.69 -31.55
CA ARG A 304 -9.14 16.99 -31.90
C ARG A 304 -9.26 17.88 -30.68
N LEU A 305 -8.63 19.04 -30.74
CA LEU A 305 -8.85 20.08 -29.73
C LEU A 305 -10.01 20.97 -30.22
N LYS A 306 -11.12 20.92 -29.50
CA LYS A 306 -12.26 21.79 -29.80
C LYS A 306 -11.99 23.18 -29.20
N GLU A 307 -11.46 24.05 -30.03
CA GLU A 307 -11.27 25.47 -29.69
C GLU A 307 -12.59 26.23 -29.72
N GLY A 308 -12.70 27.29 -28.92
CA GLY A 308 -13.90 28.14 -28.84
C GLY A 308 -14.66 28.06 -27.51
N GLY A 309 -14.17 27.25 -26.58
CA GLY A 309 -14.57 27.33 -25.17
C GLY A 309 -14.04 28.61 -24.51
N GLU A 310 -14.74 29.10 -23.48
CA GLU A 310 -14.26 30.23 -22.69
C GLU A 310 -13.04 29.81 -21.87
N SER A 311 -11.85 30.34 -22.20
CA SER A 311 -10.65 30.11 -21.42
C SER A 311 -10.74 30.83 -20.09
N THR A 312 -10.42 30.11 -19.01
CA THR A 312 -10.52 30.63 -17.63
C THR A 312 -9.22 30.34 -16.90
N GLU A 313 -8.76 31.31 -16.12
CA GLU A 313 -7.66 31.10 -15.18
C GLU A 313 -8.13 30.24 -14.00
N VAL A 314 -7.40 29.16 -13.72
CA VAL A 314 -7.64 28.23 -12.61
C VAL A 314 -6.37 28.10 -11.77
N THR A 315 -6.53 27.98 -10.45
CA THR A 315 -5.39 27.82 -9.53
C THR A 315 -5.21 26.34 -9.21
N VAL A 316 -4.33 25.69 -9.96
CA VAL A 316 -4.06 24.24 -9.88
C VAL A 316 -2.57 23.95 -9.86
N ASP A 317 -2.20 22.73 -9.51
CA ASP A 317 -0.88 22.17 -9.79
C ASP A 317 -0.86 21.65 -11.24
N PRO A 318 -0.11 22.32 -12.15
CA PRO A 318 -0.20 21.98 -13.58
C PRO A 318 0.28 20.58 -13.88
N GLY A 319 1.31 20.10 -13.16
CA GLY A 319 1.87 18.77 -13.37
C GLY A 319 0.85 17.67 -13.02
N LEU A 320 0.22 17.80 -11.86
CA LEU A 320 -0.80 16.85 -11.42
C LEU A 320 -2.07 16.95 -12.28
N MET A 321 -2.48 18.16 -12.66
CA MET A 321 -3.68 18.32 -13.50
C MET A 321 -3.46 17.74 -14.89
N LYS A 322 -2.28 17.92 -15.51
CA LYS A 322 -1.90 17.25 -16.75
C LYS A 322 -1.96 15.74 -16.59
N GLN A 323 -1.42 15.20 -15.49
CA GLN A 323 -1.47 13.77 -15.20
C GLN A 323 -2.93 13.28 -15.13
N ALA A 324 -3.83 14.00 -14.47
CA ALA A 324 -5.23 13.62 -14.43
C ALA A 324 -5.88 13.57 -15.82
N VAL A 325 -5.63 14.58 -16.67
CA VAL A 325 -6.18 14.60 -18.03
C VAL A 325 -5.54 13.51 -18.90
N ARG A 326 -4.24 13.26 -18.78
CA ARG A 326 -3.56 12.15 -19.52
C ARG A 326 -4.19 10.81 -19.19
N ILE A 327 -4.47 10.53 -17.91
CA ILE A 327 -5.17 9.31 -17.51
C ILE A 327 -6.52 9.17 -18.21
N LEU A 328 -7.26 10.27 -18.38
CA LEU A 328 -8.52 10.24 -19.16
C LEU A 328 -8.28 9.96 -20.64
N ILE A 329 -7.21 10.53 -21.20
CA ILE A 329 -6.82 10.31 -22.61
C ILE A 329 -6.37 8.87 -22.83
N ASP A 330 -5.53 8.33 -21.95
CA ASP A 330 -5.06 6.94 -22.03
C ASP A 330 -6.25 5.95 -21.97
N ASN A 331 -7.23 6.23 -21.10
CA ASN A 331 -8.46 5.45 -21.09
C ASN A 331 -9.28 5.61 -22.37
N ALA A 332 -9.42 6.83 -22.90
CA ALA A 332 -10.08 7.07 -24.16
C ALA A 332 -9.42 6.30 -25.30
N ALA A 333 -8.08 6.39 -25.45
CA ALA A 333 -7.32 5.68 -26.48
C ALA A 333 -7.45 4.15 -26.37
N LYS A 334 -7.48 3.65 -25.14
CA LYS A 334 -7.59 2.22 -24.87
C LYS A 334 -8.94 1.62 -25.31
N TYR A 335 -10.02 2.37 -25.18
CA TYR A 335 -11.39 1.88 -25.39
C TYR A 335 -12.04 2.37 -26.70
N THR A 336 -11.32 3.19 -27.46
CA THR A 336 -11.74 3.70 -28.76
C THR A 336 -11.13 2.85 -29.86
N PRO A 337 -11.86 2.45 -30.90
CA PRO A 337 -11.28 1.80 -32.07
C PRO A 337 -10.22 2.68 -32.75
N GLU A 338 -9.19 2.03 -33.30
CA GLU A 338 -8.16 2.74 -34.08
C GLU A 338 -8.78 3.54 -35.25
N GLY A 339 -8.34 4.79 -35.41
CA GLY A 339 -8.83 5.71 -36.43
C GLY A 339 -9.99 6.60 -36.03
N GLU A 340 -10.63 6.33 -34.87
CA GLU A 340 -11.72 7.14 -34.37
C GLU A 340 -11.21 8.37 -33.58
N ASP A 341 -12.12 9.33 -33.38
CA ASP A 341 -11.81 10.61 -32.76
C ASP A 341 -11.78 10.56 -31.23
N ILE A 342 -10.75 11.19 -30.65
CA ILE A 342 -10.68 11.56 -29.24
C ILE A 342 -10.71 13.10 -29.15
N ILE A 343 -11.74 13.65 -28.54
CA ILE A 343 -12.02 15.08 -28.55
C ILE A 343 -11.68 15.67 -27.18
N LEU A 344 -10.75 16.60 -27.17
CA LEU A 344 -10.39 17.42 -26.02
C LEU A 344 -11.12 18.76 -26.10
N SER A 345 -11.61 19.26 -24.97
CA SER A 345 -12.23 20.58 -24.90
C SER A 345 -12.14 21.18 -23.50
N TYR A 346 -12.30 22.50 -23.42
CA TYR A 346 -12.32 23.27 -22.20
C TYR A 346 -13.43 24.33 -22.29
N GLY A 347 -13.87 24.85 -21.15
CA GLY A 347 -14.90 25.89 -21.13
C GLY A 347 -15.47 26.10 -19.73
N LYS A 348 -16.66 26.67 -19.67
CA LYS A 348 -17.47 26.78 -18.46
C LYS A 348 -18.73 25.94 -18.57
N ASN A 349 -19.12 25.32 -17.46
CA ASN A 349 -20.41 24.62 -17.39
C ASN A 349 -21.55 25.60 -17.18
N GLU A 350 -22.79 25.11 -17.12
CA GLU A 350 -23.99 25.93 -16.93
C GLU A 350 -23.98 26.74 -15.63
N LYS A 351 -23.20 26.32 -14.63
CA LYS A 351 -23.03 27.02 -13.34
C LYS A 351 -21.88 28.02 -13.36
N GLY A 352 -21.20 28.18 -14.51
CA GLY A 352 -20.07 29.09 -14.66
C GLY A 352 -18.73 28.51 -14.17
N SER A 353 -18.67 27.26 -13.70
CA SER A 353 -17.45 26.60 -13.27
C SER A 353 -16.60 26.17 -14.46
N PRO A 354 -15.27 26.39 -14.43
CA PRO A 354 -14.38 25.95 -15.50
C PRO A 354 -14.28 24.42 -15.54
N TYR A 355 -14.15 23.87 -16.74
CA TYR A 355 -13.95 22.45 -16.94
C TYR A 355 -12.88 22.13 -17.98
N LEU A 356 -12.25 20.96 -17.81
CA LEU A 356 -11.44 20.27 -18.81
C LEU A 356 -12.18 18.97 -19.18
N GLN A 357 -12.29 18.65 -20.48
CA GLN A 357 -13.09 17.54 -20.97
C GLN A 357 -12.29 16.66 -21.94
N VAL A 358 -12.41 15.36 -21.76
CA VAL A 358 -12.04 14.33 -22.73
C VAL A 358 -13.29 13.57 -23.15
N GLN A 359 -13.49 13.39 -24.46
CA GLN A 359 -14.61 12.64 -25.01
C GLN A 359 -14.08 11.67 -26.06
N ASP A 360 -14.50 10.44 -25.96
CA ASP A 360 -14.22 9.36 -26.90
C ASP A 360 -15.50 8.86 -27.60
N LEU A 361 -15.31 8.10 -28.66
CA LEU A 361 -16.35 7.40 -29.42
C LEU A 361 -16.18 5.88 -29.27
N GLY A 362 -15.70 5.45 -28.11
CA GLY A 362 -15.39 4.06 -27.82
C GLY A 362 -16.60 3.22 -27.39
N SER A 363 -16.31 2.09 -26.75
CA SER A 363 -17.32 1.12 -26.28
C SER A 363 -18.31 1.67 -25.25
N GLY A 364 -17.99 2.83 -24.62
CA GLY A 364 -18.80 3.37 -23.54
C GLY A 364 -18.76 2.51 -22.28
N ILE A 365 -19.53 2.94 -21.27
CA ILE A 365 -19.58 2.33 -19.92
C ILE A 365 -21.04 2.00 -19.61
N ASN A 366 -21.29 0.83 -19.03
CA ASN A 366 -22.61 0.46 -18.56
C ASN A 366 -23.06 1.36 -17.40
N GLU A 367 -24.35 1.69 -17.36
CA GLU A 367 -24.91 2.57 -16.34
C GLU A 367 -24.69 2.02 -14.90
N SER A 368 -24.75 0.70 -14.74
CA SER A 368 -24.49 0.02 -13.46
C SER A 368 -23.04 0.15 -12.98
N GLU A 369 -22.09 0.39 -13.89
CA GLU A 369 -20.66 0.49 -13.60
C GLU A 369 -20.23 1.93 -13.29
N LEU A 370 -20.96 2.94 -13.78
CA LEU A 370 -20.61 4.35 -13.63
C LEU A 370 -20.31 4.78 -12.18
N PRO A 371 -21.02 4.30 -11.14
CA PRO A 371 -20.70 4.65 -9.76
C PRO A 371 -19.34 4.12 -9.30
N HIS A 372 -18.80 3.08 -9.93
CA HIS A 372 -17.63 2.33 -9.50
C HIS A 372 -16.36 2.65 -10.28
N ILE A 373 -16.43 3.34 -11.42
CA ILE A 373 -15.28 3.58 -12.31
C ILE A 373 -14.10 4.32 -11.65
N PHE A 374 -14.33 5.02 -10.57
CA PHE A 374 -13.32 5.72 -9.79
C PHE A 374 -12.81 4.93 -8.58
N GLU A 375 -13.34 3.72 -8.35
CA GLU A 375 -12.83 2.83 -7.31
C GLU A 375 -11.47 2.27 -7.72
N ARG A 376 -10.61 2.00 -6.75
CA ARG A 376 -9.29 1.43 -7.01
C ARG A 376 -9.43 0.01 -7.50
N PHE A 377 -8.62 -0.36 -8.50
CA PHE A 377 -8.61 -1.67 -9.16
C PHE A 377 -9.93 -2.06 -9.83
N PHE A 378 -10.87 -1.13 -9.96
CA PHE A 378 -12.10 -1.40 -10.67
C PHE A 378 -11.83 -1.59 -12.17
N ARG A 379 -12.36 -2.67 -12.71
CA ARG A 379 -12.35 -3.00 -14.14
C ARG A 379 -13.68 -3.66 -14.48
N SER A 380 -14.28 -3.24 -15.57
CA SER A 380 -15.49 -3.88 -16.11
C SER A 380 -15.23 -5.35 -16.43
N ASP A 381 -16.22 -6.21 -16.17
CA ASP A 381 -16.13 -7.64 -16.46
C ASP A 381 -15.86 -7.93 -17.95
N GLU A 382 -16.38 -7.09 -18.83
CA GLU A 382 -16.18 -7.19 -20.29
C GLU A 382 -14.72 -6.91 -20.71
N VAL A 383 -13.94 -6.22 -19.86
CA VAL A 383 -12.60 -5.68 -20.19
C VAL A 383 -11.51 -6.25 -19.29
N ARG A 384 -11.81 -7.24 -18.46
CA ARG A 384 -10.83 -7.87 -17.55
C ARG A 384 -9.60 -8.44 -18.27
N SER A 385 -9.74 -8.82 -19.54
CA SER A 385 -8.65 -9.35 -20.36
C SER A 385 -7.78 -8.26 -21.01
N SER A 386 -8.17 -6.98 -20.98
CA SER A 386 -7.38 -5.90 -21.57
C SER A 386 -6.30 -5.40 -20.60
N GLU A 387 -5.19 -4.85 -21.11
CA GLU A 387 -4.13 -4.25 -20.30
C GLU A 387 -4.63 -3.10 -19.41
N GLY A 388 -4.19 -3.03 -18.14
CA GLY A 388 -4.42 -1.90 -17.27
C GLY A 388 -4.62 -2.29 -15.80
N THR A 389 -4.15 -1.44 -14.90
CA THR A 389 -4.09 -1.66 -13.45
C THR A 389 -5.40 -1.36 -12.71
N GLY A 390 -6.36 -0.67 -13.34
CA GLY A 390 -7.56 -0.17 -12.65
C GLY A 390 -7.29 0.95 -11.63
N LEU A 391 -6.07 1.50 -11.60
CA LEU A 391 -5.70 2.58 -10.68
C LEU A 391 -5.79 3.97 -11.31
N GLY A 392 -5.77 4.08 -12.63
CA GLY A 392 -5.68 5.37 -13.33
C GLY A 392 -6.81 6.33 -12.92
N LEU A 393 -8.07 5.95 -13.09
CA LEU A 393 -9.20 6.83 -12.76
C LEU A 393 -9.26 7.18 -11.26
N SER A 394 -8.83 6.29 -10.38
CA SER A 394 -8.75 6.58 -8.94
C SER A 394 -7.65 7.59 -8.61
N ILE A 395 -6.53 7.58 -9.35
CA ILE A 395 -5.47 8.60 -9.27
C ILE A 395 -5.99 9.94 -9.78
N ALA A 396 -6.65 9.96 -10.95
CA ALA A 396 -7.25 11.17 -11.49
C ALA A 396 -8.28 11.77 -10.50
N LYS A 397 -9.10 10.93 -9.89
CA LYS A 397 -10.05 11.34 -8.85
C LYS A 397 -9.35 11.96 -7.66
N TRP A 398 -8.31 11.33 -7.14
CA TRP A 398 -7.53 11.88 -6.04
C TRP A 398 -6.96 13.26 -6.37
N ILE A 399 -6.40 13.42 -7.57
CA ILE A 399 -5.85 14.71 -8.03
C ILE A 399 -6.95 15.78 -8.04
N VAL A 400 -8.08 15.49 -8.66
CA VAL A 400 -9.18 16.45 -8.80
C VAL A 400 -9.79 16.80 -7.43
N ASP A 401 -10.02 15.81 -6.57
CA ASP A 401 -10.54 16.02 -5.20
C ASP A 401 -9.59 16.94 -4.38
N LYS A 402 -8.26 16.78 -4.53
CA LYS A 402 -7.26 17.63 -3.88
C LYS A 402 -7.24 19.08 -4.40
N HIS A 403 -7.72 19.28 -5.59
CA HIS A 403 -7.91 20.62 -6.16
C HIS A 403 -9.28 21.24 -5.81
N GLY A 404 -10.15 20.48 -5.15
CA GLY A 404 -11.51 20.92 -4.80
C GLY A 404 -12.50 20.80 -5.96
N GLY A 405 -12.09 20.11 -7.05
CA GLY A 405 -12.93 19.84 -8.20
C GLY A 405 -13.76 18.55 -8.05
N HIS A 406 -14.48 18.24 -9.09
CA HIS A 406 -15.25 16.99 -9.20
C HIS A 406 -15.35 16.53 -10.65
N PHE A 407 -15.77 15.27 -10.85
CA PHE A 407 -16.02 14.72 -12.17
C PHE A 407 -17.50 14.78 -12.55
N GLU A 408 -17.76 15.13 -13.83
CA GLU A 408 -19.03 14.87 -14.50
C GLU A 408 -18.78 13.83 -15.58
N VAL A 409 -19.50 12.70 -15.53
CA VAL A 409 -19.35 11.59 -16.49
C VAL A 409 -20.66 11.40 -17.22
N LEU A 410 -20.60 11.37 -18.55
CA LEU A 410 -21.69 10.99 -19.42
C LEU A 410 -21.18 9.88 -20.33
N SER A 411 -21.71 8.69 -20.18
CA SER A 411 -21.36 7.55 -21.00
C SER A 411 -22.58 6.72 -21.35
N ARG A 412 -22.53 6.11 -22.51
CA ARG A 412 -23.53 5.15 -22.96
C ARG A 412 -22.83 4.04 -23.74
N LYS A 413 -23.18 2.81 -23.45
CA LYS A 413 -22.65 1.63 -24.14
C LYS A 413 -22.77 1.81 -25.65
N ASP A 414 -21.71 1.49 -26.38
CA ASP A 414 -21.54 1.57 -27.84
C ASP A 414 -21.68 2.99 -28.45
N LEU A 415 -21.66 4.04 -27.62
CA LEU A 415 -21.71 5.43 -28.06
C LEU A 415 -20.51 6.27 -27.61
N GLY A 416 -19.70 5.74 -26.68
CA GLY A 416 -18.53 6.42 -26.14
C GLY A 416 -18.75 7.05 -24.78
N THR A 417 -17.72 7.72 -24.31
CA THR A 417 -17.65 8.32 -22.97
C THR A 417 -17.20 9.78 -23.03
N ARG A 418 -17.82 10.62 -22.23
CA ARG A 418 -17.39 11.99 -22.00
C ARG A 418 -17.16 12.20 -20.50
N ILE A 419 -15.93 12.55 -20.16
CA ILE A 419 -15.53 12.83 -18.79
C ILE A 419 -15.07 14.28 -18.70
N ARG A 420 -15.63 15.02 -17.74
CA ARG A 420 -15.26 16.40 -17.41
C ARG A 420 -14.64 16.46 -16.03
N ILE A 421 -13.54 17.16 -15.91
CA ILE A 421 -12.98 17.66 -14.67
C ILE A 421 -13.51 19.07 -14.47
N VAL A 422 -14.34 19.28 -13.48
CA VAL A 422 -14.88 20.61 -13.11
C VAL A 422 -14.09 21.13 -11.92
N LEU A 423 -13.60 22.37 -12.03
CA LEU A 423 -12.69 23.02 -11.08
C LEU A 423 -13.35 24.21 -10.35
#